data_40c0e26cb7035cac904a19b2c121903b
#
_entry.id   40c0e26cb7035cac904a19b2c121903b
#
_cell.length_a   1.000
_cell.length_b   1.000
_cell.length_c   1.000
_cell.angle_alpha   90.00
_cell.angle_beta   90.00
_cell.angle_gamma   90.00
#
_symmetry.space_group_name_H-M   'P 1'
#
loop_
_entity.id
_entity.type
_entity.pdbx_description
1 polymer ?
#
loop_
_entity_poly.entity_id
_entity_poly.type
_entity_poly.pdbx_seq_one_letter_code
_entity_poly.pdbx_strand_id
1 'polypeptide(L)'
;ILLHGGGLSWWNYIDEISLLENEFHIVIPILDGHSGSDTNFTSIESNALEIINFINKNYNGKVKLIGGLSLGGQILLEILSKKPNICECAIIESALVMPMDFTYKMIEPIFNLSYCLISKKWFSKLQFKSLKLKKSLFALYYEDTCKITKDNLIAFMKSNSNYEVKNTLSHTKAKTLVLVGSKERPIMKKSATKIVHLIPNSELEVLQGYYHGDISINHADDYVERVKRLVR
;
A
#
# COMPACT_ATOMS: atom_id res chain seq x y z
N ILE A 1 -8.86 2.71 -8.50
CA ILE A 1 -8.66 2.97 -7.06
C ILE A 1 -7.20 2.75 -6.73
N LEU A 2 -6.57 3.65 -5.95
CA LEU A 2 -5.18 3.51 -5.51
C LEU A 2 -5.12 3.57 -3.98
N LEU A 3 -4.45 2.58 -3.36
CA LEU A 3 -4.35 2.40 -1.90
C LEU A 3 -2.93 2.75 -1.45
N HIS A 4 -2.80 3.80 -0.65
CA HIS A 4 -1.51 4.30 -0.18
C HIS A 4 -0.80 3.38 0.81
N GLY A 5 0.48 3.58 1.02
CA GLY A 5 1.30 2.86 2.00
C GLY A 5 1.03 3.27 3.45
N GLY A 6 1.41 2.43 4.40
CA GLY A 6 1.30 2.74 5.83
C GLY A 6 2.13 3.96 6.22
N GLY A 7 1.50 4.90 6.95
CA GLY A 7 2.11 6.17 7.33
C GLY A 7 2.22 7.21 6.19
N LEU A 8 1.65 6.90 5.03
CA LEU A 8 1.51 7.79 3.87
C LEU A 8 0.04 8.23 3.75
N SER A 9 -0.30 8.91 2.65
CA SER A 9 -1.67 9.36 2.39
C SER A 9 -1.88 9.48 0.87
N TRP A 10 -3.00 10.10 0.42
CA TRP A 10 -3.34 10.31 -0.98
C TRP A 10 -2.19 10.90 -1.83
N TRP A 11 -1.36 11.76 -1.25
CA TRP A 11 -0.21 12.38 -1.92
C TRP A 11 0.90 11.39 -2.32
N ASN A 12 0.81 10.15 -1.86
CA ASN A 12 1.64 9.05 -2.38
C ASN A 12 1.55 8.95 -3.90
N TYR A 13 0.37 9.24 -4.45
CA TYR A 13 0.05 9.15 -5.88
C TYR A 13 -0.19 10.52 -6.55
N ILE A 14 0.37 11.60 -5.99
CA ILE A 14 0.07 12.98 -6.46
C ILE A 14 0.45 13.20 -7.93
N ASP A 15 1.55 12.60 -8.39
CA ASP A 15 1.99 12.75 -9.77
C ASP A 15 1.20 11.83 -10.72
N GLU A 16 0.85 10.62 -10.27
CA GLU A 16 -0.03 9.70 -11.01
C GLU A 16 -1.42 10.30 -11.25
N ILE A 17 -1.96 11.05 -10.27
CA ILE A 17 -3.22 11.77 -10.45
C ILE A 17 -3.11 12.68 -11.67
N SER A 18 -2.09 13.54 -11.71
CA SER A 18 -1.89 14.52 -12.79
C SER A 18 -1.71 13.86 -14.16
N LEU A 19 -1.14 12.64 -14.21
CA LEU A 19 -0.90 11.90 -15.45
C LEU A 19 -2.09 11.08 -15.93
N LEU A 20 -3.04 10.77 -15.03
CA LEU A 20 -4.16 9.87 -15.32
C LEU A 20 -5.54 10.55 -15.31
N GLU A 21 -5.71 11.73 -14.68
CA GLU A 21 -7.00 12.36 -14.42
C GLU A 21 -7.81 12.70 -15.69
N ASN A 22 -7.13 12.91 -16.83
CA ASN A 22 -7.78 13.17 -18.10
C ASN A 22 -8.36 11.90 -18.76
N GLU A 23 -7.95 10.69 -18.32
CA GLU A 23 -8.36 9.42 -18.92
C GLU A 23 -9.19 8.57 -17.95
N PHE A 24 -9.02 8.77 -16.63
CA PHE A 24 -9.60 7.92 -15.59
C PHE A 24 -10.20 8.72 -14.45
N HIS A 25 -11.32 8.23 -13.91
CA HIS A 25 -11.79 8.65 -12.60
C HIS A 25 -10.96 7.96 -11.51
N ILE A 26 -10.18 8.74 -10.76
CA ILE A 26 -9.24 8.24 -9.76
C ILE A 26 -9.84 8.41 -8.36
N VAL A 27 -9.80 7.34 -7.57
CA VAL A 27 -10.23 7.36 -6.16
C VAL A 27 -9.07 6.88 -5.31
N ILE A 28 -8.69 7.69 -4.32
CA ILE A 28 -7.64 7.36 -3.36
C ILE A 28 -8.24 7.49 -1.95
N PRO A 29 -8.77 6.40 -1.39
CA PRO A 29 -9.32 6.43 -0.04
C PRO A 29 -8.21 6.66 0.98
N ILE A 30 -8.49 7.45 2.01
CA ILE A 30 -7.63 7.52 3.19
C ILE A 30 -7.89 6.29 4.04
N LEU A 31 -6.86 5.49 4.26
CA LEU A 31 -6.96 4.28 5.06
C LEU A 31 -7.21 4.60 6.54
N ASP A 32 -7.92 3.73 7.24
CA ASP A 32 -8.20 3.90 8.68
C ASP A 32 -6.93 4.15 9.47
N GLY A 33 -7.06 4.99 10.50
CA GLY A 33 -5.94 5.35 11.38
C GLY A 33 -4.90 6.28 10.78
N HIS A 34 -5.08 6.73 9.52
CA HIS A 34 -4.21 7.71 8.87
C HIS A 34 -4.82 9.12 8.94
N SER A 35 -3.99 10.14 8.71
CA SER A 35 -4.43 11.54 8.72
C SER A 35 -5.52 11.76 7.67
N GLY A 36 -6.66 12.31 8.10
CA GLY A 36 -7.84 12.53 7.25
C GLY A 36 -8.89 11.42 7.33
N SER A 37 -8.64 10.32 8.04
CA SER A 37 -9.67 9.33 8.39
C SER A 37 -10.23 9.61 9.78
N ASP A 38 -11.55 9.53 9.92
CA ASP A 38 -12.25 9.63 11.21
C ASP A 38 -12.34 8.26 11.92
N THR A 39 -11.86 7.20 11.30
CA THR A 39 -11.91 5.81 11.81
C THR A 39 -10.54 5.36 12.28
N ASN A 40 -10.49 4.74 13.47
CA ASN A 40 -9.25 4.12 13.96
C ASN A 40 -8.93 2.85 13.17
N PHE A 41 -7.64 2.61 12.95
CA PHE A 41 -7.19 1.36 12.31
C PHE A 41 -7.46 0.15 13.22
N THR A 42 -8.22 -0.80 12.74
CA THR A 42 -8.52 -2.05 13.45
C THR A 42 -7.80 -3.24 12.84
N SER A 43 -7.93 -3.43 11.53
CA SER A 43 -7.25 -4.52 10.80
C SER A 43 -7.17 -4.25 9.30
N ILE A 44 -6.32 -5.01 8.59
CA ILE A 44 -6.26 -5.05 7.13
C ILE A 44 -7.61 -5.53 6.57
N GLU A 45 -8.23 -6.51 7.22
CA GLU A 45 -9.51 -7.09 6.83
C GLU A 45 -10.65 -6.07 6.91
N SER A 46 -10.67 -5.23 7.95
CA SER A 46 -11.69 -4.17 8.11
C SER A 46 -11.59 -3.15 6.98
N ASN A 47 -10.39 -2.62 6.73
CA ASN A 47 -10.15 -1.69 5.63
C ASN A 47 -10.54 -2.31 4.26
N ALA A 48 -10.23 -3.58 4.05
CA ALA A 48 -10.61 -4.29 2.83
C ALA A 48 -12.13 -4.38 2.67
N LEU A 49 -12.88 -4.66 3.75
CA LEU A 49 -14.34 -4.73 3.72
C LEU A 49 -14.97 -3.35 3.43
N GLU A 50 -14.44 -2.28 3.99
CA GLU A 50 -14.92 -0.93 3.72
C GLU A 50 -14.73 -0.54 2.26
N ILE A 51 -13.58 -0.84 1.67
CA ILE A 51 -13.32 -0.59 0.25
C ILE A 51 -14.23 -1.45 -0.63
N ILE A 52 -14.45 -2.73 -0.28
CA ILE A 52 -15.40 -3.59 -0.99
C ILE A 52 -16.82 -3.00 -0.94
N ASN A 53 -17.26 -2.54 0.23
CA ASN A 53 -18.58 -1.92 0.41
C ASN A 53 -18.71 -0.62 -0.38
N PHE A 54 -17.68 0.21 -0.39
CA PHE A 54 -17.63 1.42 -1.21
C PHE A 54 -17.76 1.10 -2.71
N ILE A 55 -17.03 0.10 -3.21
CA ILE A 55 -17.10 -0.34 -4.61
C ILE A 55 -18.50 -0.90 -4.94
N ASN A 56 -19.06 -1.71 -4.05
CA ASN A 56 -20.41 -2.25 -4.25
C ASN A 56 -21.47 -1.14 -4.36
N LYS A 57 -21.38 -0.13 -3.49
CA LYS A 57 -22.35 0.97 -3.42
C LYS A 57 -22.25 1.94 -4.60
N ASN A 58 -21.01 2.25 -5.04
CA ASN A 58 -20.77 3.36 -5.97
C ASN A 58 -20.41 2.92 -7.39
N TYR A 59 -19.99 1.65 -7.59
CA TYR A 59 -19.46 1.15 -8.86
C TYR A 59 -20.06 -0.21 -9.28
N ASN A 60 -21.26 -0.53 -8.84
CA ASN A 60 -21.93 -1.80 -9.14
C ASN A 60 -21.08 -3.05 -8.86
N GLY A 61 -20.25 -2.98 -7.83
CA GLY A 61 -19.43 -4.09 -7.34
C GLY A 61 -18.16 -4.40 -8.12
N LYS A 62 -17.79 -3.57 -9.12
CA LYS A 62 -16.58 -3.79 -9.92
C LYS A 62 -15.95 -2.47 -10.38
N VAL A 63 -14.61 -2.44 -10.42
CA VAL A 63 -13.83 -1.30 -10.95
C VAL A 63 -12.81 -1.78 -11.98
N LYS A 64 -12.26 -0.86 -12.77
CA LYS A 64 -11.28 -1.18 -13.80
C LYS A 64 -9.96 -1.65 -13.19
N LEU A 65 -9.43 -0.91 -12.22
CA LEU A 65 -8.14 -1.21 -11.60
C LEU A 65 -8.14 -0.87 -10.11
N ILE A 66 -7.47 -1.72 -9.32
CA ILE A 66 -7.07 -1.40 -7.94
C ILE A 66 -5.55 -1.55 -7.84
N GLY A 67 -4.85 -0.48 -7.45
CA GLY A 67 -3.43 -0.49 -7.13
C GLY A 67 -3.21 -0.34 -5.63
N GLY A 68 -2.15 -0.91 -5.09
CA GLY A 68 -1.81 -0.75 -3.67
C GLY A 68 -0.34 -0.88 -3.38
N LEU A 69 0.18 0.08 -2.57
CA LEU A 69 1.55 0.09 -2.08
C LEU A 69 1.64 -0.46 -0.67
N SER A 70 2.54 -1.40 -0.40
CA SER A 70 2.90 -1.87 0.95
C SER A 70 1.67 -2.30 1.76
N LEU A 71 1.23 -1.56 2.80
CA LEU A 71 -0.02 -1.78 3.52
C LEU A 71 -1.22 -1.76 2.58
N GLY A 72 -1.28 -0.80 1.66
CA GLY A 72 -2.32 -0.75 0.61
C GLY A 72 -2.30 -1.99 -0.29
N GLY A 73 -1.12 -2.54 -0.58
CA GLY A 73 -0.96 -3.81 -1.29
C GLY A 73 -1.49 -5.01 -0.50
N GLN A 74 -1.30 -5.04 0.82
CA GLN A 74 -1.87 -6.07 1.70
C GLN A 74 -3.40 -5.98 1.77
N ILE A 75 -3.94 -4.76 1.85
CA ILE A 75 -5.39 -4.52 1.80
C ILE A 75 -5.96 -4.98 0.45
N LEU A 76 -5.28 -4.69 -0.65
CA LEU A 76 -5.67 -5.18 -1.98
C LEU A 76 -5.69 -6.72 -2.05
N LEU A 77 -4.68 -7.39 -1.50
CA LEU A 77 -4.64 -8.85 -1.43
C LEU A 77 -5.85 -9.40 -0.64
N GLU A 78 -6.21 -8.76 0.47
CA GLU A 78 -7.38 -9.14 1.26
C GLU A 78 -8.70 -8.89 0.49
N ILE A 79 -8.80 -7.79 -0.26
CA ILE A 79 -9.93 -7.49 -1.16
C ILE A 79 -10.09 -8.61 -2.21
N LEU A 80 -9.00 -8.95 -2.92
CA LEU A 80 -9.01 -9.99 -3.95
C LEU A 80 -9.34 -11.37 -3.39
N SER A 81 -8.88 -11.67 -2.18
CA SER A 81 -9.19 -12.91 -1.45
C SER A 81 -10.69 -13.06 -1.13
N LYS A 82 -11.36 -11.94 -0.79
CA LYS A 82 -12.81 -11.91 -0.43
C LYS A 82 -13.72 -11.74 -1.64
N LYS A 83 -13.27 -11.00 -2.64
CA LYS A 83 -14.03 -10.68 -3.87
C LYS A 83 -13.14 -10.87 -5.12
N PRO A 84 -12.99 -12.11 -5.59
CA PRO A 84 -12.04 -12.44 -6.67
C PRO A 84 -12.25 -11.72 -8.01
N ASN A 85 -13.44 -11.14 -8.24
CA ASN A 85 -13.85 -10.47 -9.47
C ASN A 85 -14.15 -8.96 -9.29
N ILE A 86 -13.62 -8.33 -8.24
CA ILE A 86 -13.91 -6.94 -7.88
C ILE A 86 -13.26 -5.92 -8.83
N CYS A 87 -12.20 -6.29 -9.50
CA CYS A 87 -11.53 -5.46 -10.51
C CYS A 87 -11.11 -6.28 -11.73
N GLU A 88 -10.87 -5.60 -12.84
CA GLU A 88 -10.29 -6.24 -14.05
C GLU A 88 -8.78 -6.39 -13.93
N CYS A 89 -8.14 -5.37 -13.34
CA CYS A 89 -6.68 -5.31 -13.18
C CYS A 89 -6.31 -5.00 -11.73
N ALA A 90 -5.17 -5.53 -11.28
CA ALA A 90 -4.61 -5.25 -9.97
C ALA A 90 -3.11 -4.94 -10.08
N ILE A 91 -2.61 -3.95 -9.31
CA ILE A 91 -1.18 -3.67 -9.15
C ILE A 91 -0.84 -3.80 -7.67
N ILE A 92 0.06 -4.72 -7.33
CA ILE A 92 0.51 -4.97 -5.97
C ILE A 92 1.98 -4.58 -5.88
N GLU A 93 2.26 -3.45 -5.23
CA GLU A 93 3.62 -2.94 -5.06
C GLU A 93 4.11 -3.20 -3.65
N SER A 94 5.27 -3.85 -3.53
CA SER A 94 6.04 -3.98 -2.28
C SER A 94 5.22 -4.49 -1.08
N ALA A 95 4.31 -5.46 -1.29
CA ALA A 95 3.48 -6.02 -0.22
C ALA A 95 4.23 -7.13 0.54
N LEU A 96 4.37 -6.98 1.87
CA LEU A 96 4.89 -8.02 2.75
C LEU A 96 3.80 -9.06 3.03
N VAL A 97 4.07 -10.35 2.77
CA VAL A 97 3.10 -11.44 2.99
C VAL A 97 3.68 -12.62 3.76
N MET A 98 4.77 -12.37 4.42
CA MET A 98 5.46 -13.33 5.30
C MET A 98 5.57 -12.71 6.70
N PRO A 99 4.92 -13.26 7.71
CA PRO A 99 4.98 -12.75 9.08
C PRO A 99 6.40 -12.59 9.59
N MET A 100 6.64 -11.51 10.32
CA MET A 100 7.92 -11.18 10.96
C MET A 100 7.73 -11.08 12.48
N ASP A 101 7.66 -12.22 13.17
CA ASP A 101 7.33 -12.33 14.61
C ASP A 101 8.18 -11.43 15.49
N PHE A 102 9.49 -11.39 15.25
CA PHE A 102 10.38 -10.53 16.03
C PHE A 102 10.02 -9.04 15.83
N THR A 103 9.81 -8.61 14.58
CA THR A 103 9.40 -7.23 14.28
C THR A 103 8.07 -6.90 14.94
N TYR A 104 7.08 -7.79 14.82
CA TYR A 104 5.77 -7.63 15.43
C TYR A 104 5.86 -7.39 16.95
N LYS A 105 6.67 -8.19 17.66
CA LYS A 105 6.87 -8.05 19.11
C LYS A 105 7.57 -6.75 19.50
N MET A 106 8.45 -6.24 18.64
CA MET A 106 9.23 -5.03 18.92
C MET A 106 8.52 -3.72 18.57
N ILE A 107 7.48 -3.74 17.75
CA ILE A 107 6.77 -2.52 17.33
C ILE A 107 6.26 -1.73 18.54
N GLU A 108 5.49 -2.33 19.42
CA GLU A 108 4.87 -1.63 20.55
C GLU A 108 5.89 -1.07 21.54
N PRO A 109 6.90 -1.82 22.03
CA PRO A 109 7.96 -1.25 22.87
C PRO A 109 8.70 -0.07 22.21
N ILE A 110 9.04 -0.21 20.92
CA ILE A 110 9.75 0.85 20.18
C ILE A 110 8.91 2.10 20.09
N PHE A 111 7.64 2.02 19.68
CA PHE A 111 6.78 3.18 19.54
C PHE A 111 6.36 3.77 20.89
N ASN A 112 6.20 2.98 21.93
CA ASN A 112 5.98 3.51 23.29
C ASN A 112 7.12 4.42 23.74
N LEU A 113 8.36 4.10 23.36
CA LEU A 113 9.53 4.90 23.71
C LEU A 113 9.77 6.07 22.76
N SER A 114 9.54 5.89 21.45
CA SER A 114 9.98 6.84 20.41
C SER A 114 8.86 7.70 19.82
N TYR A 115 7.59 7.43 20.10
CA TYR A 115 6.45 8.14 19.50
C TYR A 115 6.52 9.67 19.72
N CYS A 116 6.95 10.13 20.88
CA CYS A 116 7.10 11.56 21.17
C CYS A 116 8.11 12.28 20.25
N LEU A 117 8.97 11.53 19.55
CA LEU A 117 9.93 12.07 18.59
C LEU A 117 9.30 12.35 17.22
N ILE A 118 8.16 11.73 16.88
CA ILE A 118 7.52 11.86 15.56
C ILE A 118 7.17 13.33 15.26
N SER A 119 6.70 14.08 16.25
CA SER A 119 6.43 15.52 16.12
C SER A 119 7.69 16.39 16.05
N LYS A 120 8.87 15.82 16.27
CA LYS A 120 10.13 16.58 16.18
C LYS A 120 10.62 16.61 14.74
N LYS A 121 10.68 17.81 14.15
CA LYS A 121 11.00 18.01 12.72
C LYS A 121 12.33 17.36 12.29
N TRP A 122 13.35 17.35 13.17
CA TRP A 122 14.62 16.70 12.88
C TRP A 122 14.49 15.17 12.75
N PHE A 123 13.70 14.55 13.64
CA PHE A 123 13.45 13.11 13.61
C PHE A 123 12.61 12.71 12.39
N SER A 124 11.54 13.49 12.13
CA SER A 124 10.72 13.31 10.92
C SER A 124 11.54 13.43 9.63
N LYS A 125 12.50 14.38 9.56
CA LYS A 125 13.43 14.47 8.42
C LYS A 125 14.29 13.22 8.26
N LEU A 126 14.75 12.62 9.36
CA LEU A 126 15.54 11.40 9.34
C LEU A 126 14.70 10.21 8.83
N GLN A 127 13.49 10.05 9.34
CA GLN A 127 12.55 9.02 8.86
C GLN A 127 12.22 9.22 7.38
N PHE A 128 11.85 10.43 6.97
CA PHE A 128 11.55 10.78 5.59
C PHE A 128 12.70 10.41 4.64
N LYS A 129 13.94 10.72 5.01
CA LYS A 129 15.11 10.35 4.24
C LYS A 129 15.31 8.83 4.14
N SER A 130 15.00 8.10 5.21
CA SER A 130 15.11 6.63 5.22
C SER A 130 14.08 5.96 4.31
N LEU A 131 12.90 6.58 4.16
CA LEU A 131 11.84 6.14 3.26
C LEU A 131 12.12 6.47 1.79
N LYS A 132 13.19 7.21 1.48
CA LYS A 132 13.58 7.60 0.12
C LYS A 132 12.52 8.44 -0.63
N LEU A 133 11.67 9.14 0.09
CA LEU A 133 10.63 9.99 -0.49
C LEU A 133 11.24 11.24 -1.15
N LYS A 134 10.64 11.71 -2.26
CA LYS A 134 11.07 12.93 -2.93
C LYS A 134 10.86 14.16 -2.04
N LYS A 135 11.84 15.07 -2.05
CA LYS A 135 11.92 16.22 -1.12
C LYS A 135 10.67 17.09 -1.10
N SER A 136 9.98 17.24 -2.23
CA SER A 136 8.71 18.00 -2.35
C SER A 136 7.60 17.52 -1.45
N LEU A 137 7.58 16.24 -1.08
CA LEU A 137 6.55 15.63 -0.24
C LEU A 137 6.78 15.82 1.27
N PHE A 138 7.93 16.41 1.69
CA PHE A 138 8.25 16.48 3.12
C PHE A 138 7.21 17.25 3.95
N ALA A 139 6.65 18.33 3.42
CA ALA A 139 5.67 19.13 4.16
C ALA A 139 4.39 18.31 4.44
N LEU A 140 3.86 17.64 3.41
CA LEU A 140 2.69 16.77 3.52
C LEU A 140 2.94 15.57 4.46
N TYR A 141 4.09 14.90 4.26
CA TYR A 141 4.51 13.79 5.12
C TYR A 141 4.57 14.21 6.59
N TYR A 142 5.21 15.35 6.90
CA TYR A 142 5.38 15.82 8.28
C TYR A 142 4.03 16.18 8.92
N GLU A 143 3.19 16.91 8.19
CA GLU A 143 1.86 17.29 8.65
C GLU A 143 1.01 16.07 8.99
N ASP A 144 0.94 15.10 8.07
CA ASP A 144 0.11 13.91 8.25
C ASP A 144 0.66 12.98 9.33
N THR A 145 1.99 12.76 9.36
CA THR A 145 2.61 11.90 10.37
C THR A 145 2.37 12.43 11.80
N CYS A 146 2.36 13.76 11.98
CA CYS A 146 2.06 14.37 13.28
C CYS A 146 0.61 14.16 13.76
N LYS A 147 -0.32 13.86 12.85
CA LYS A 147 -1.74 13.65 13.17
C LYS A 147 -2.07 12.17 13.44
N ILE A 148 -1.23 11.24 13.04
CA ILE A 148 -1.43 9.81 13.32
C ILE A 148 -1.24 9.55 14.82
N THR A 149 -2.24 9.01 15.49
CA THR A 149 -2.14 8.64 16.90
C THR A 149 -1.17 7.49 17.13
N LYS A 150 -0.60 7.40 18.35
CA LYS A 150 0.31 6.30 18.71
C LYS A 150 -0.35 4.95 18.53
N ASP A 151 -1.60 4.82 18.95
CA ASP A 151 -2.34 3.55 18.90
C ASP A 151 -2.60 3.10 17.46
N ASN A 152 -2.99 4.03 16.59
CA ASN A 152 -3.15 3.75 15.16
C ASN A 152 -1.83 3.34 14.50
N LEU A 153 -0.74 4.05 14.81
CA LEU A 153 0.59 3.74 14.28
C LEU A 153 1.03 2.33 14.68
N ILE A 154 0.88 1.98 15.96
CA ILE A 154 1.18 0.63 16.47
C ILE A 154 0.27 -0.40 15.78
N ALA A 155 -1.03 -0.14 15.69
CA ALA A 155 -2.00 -1.08 15.14
C ALA A 155 -1.70 -1.43 13.68
N PHE A 156 -1.54 -0.43 12.79
CA PHE A 156 -1.27 -0.73 11.39
C PHE A 156 0.14 -1.30 11.16
N MET A 157 1.15 -0.89 11.93
CA MET A 157 2.50 -1.46 11.83
C MET A 157 2.53 -2.92 12.28
N LYS A 158 1.82 -3.28 13.35
CA LYS A 158 1.66 -4.67 13.80
C LYS A 158 0.94 -5.50 12.74
N SER A 159 -0.19 -5.02 12.22
CA SER A 159 -0.94 -5.70 11.15
C SER A 159 -0.10 -5.91 9.90
N ASN A 160 0.64 -4.88 9.47
CA ASN A 160 1.56 -4.96 8.33
C ASN A 160 2.65 -6.02 8.54
N SER A 161 3.24 -6.09 9.73
CA SER A 161 4.33 -7.02 10.00
C SER A 161 3.89 -8.48 10.18
N ASN A 162 2.62 -8.73 10.44
CA ASN A 162 2.07 -10.07 10.73
C ASN A 162 1.09 -10.58 9.66
N TYR A 163 0.95 -9.86 8.54
CA TYR A 163 0.03 -10.25 7.48
C TYR A 163 0.52 -11.51 6.75
N GLU A 164 -0.41 -12.43 6.53
CA GLU A 164 -0.19 -13.62 5.73
C GLU A 164 -1.27 -13.76 4.65
N VAL A 165 -0.84 -14.09 3.43
CA VAL A 165 -1.76 -14.29 2.29
C VAL A 165 -2.64 -15.52 2.47
N LYS A 166 -3.87 -15.43 1.97
CA LYS A 166 -4.85 -16.51 2.00
C LYS A 166 -4.83 -17.32 0.70
N ASN A 167 -5.03 -18.62 0.80
CA ASN A 167 -5.10 -19.53 -0.36
C ASN A 167 -6.26 -19.20 -1.31
N THR A 168 -7.29 -18.49 -0.84
CA THR A 168 -8.43 -18.02 -1.65
C THR A 168 -8.02 -17.05 -2.75
N LEU A 169 -6.81 -16.46 -2.70
CA LEU A 169 -6.24 -15.70 -3.82
C LEU A 169 -6.12 -16.50 -5.12
N SER A 170 -6.07 -17.82 -5.05
CA SER A 170 -6.12 -18.70 -6.24
C SER A 170 -7.41 -18.53 -7.07
N HIS A 171 -8.45 -17.95 -6.52
CA HIS A 171 -9.69 -17.65 -7.24
C HIS A 171 -9.71 -16.28 -7.92
N THR A 172 -8.68 -15.44 -7.72
CA THR A 172 -8.57 -14.10 -8.30
C THR A 172 -8.69 -14.14 -9.82
N LYS A 173 -9.56 -13.28 -10.36
CA LYS A 173 -9.80 -13.16 -11.81
C LYS A 173 -9.09 -11.98 -12.45
N ALA A 174 -8.63 -11.03 -11.65
CA ALA A 174 -7.93 -9.84 -12.13
C ALA A 174 -6.60 -10.21 -12.80
N LYS A 175 -6.28 -9.53 -13.91
CA LYS A 175 -4.93 -9.49 -14.45
C LYS A 175 -4.04 -8.73 -13.46
N THR A 176 -3.09 -9.40 -12.85
CA THR A 176 -2.36 -8.88 -11.69
C THR A 176 -0.89 -8.64 -12.01
N LEU A 177 -0.41 -7.43 -11.74
CA LEU A 177 1.00 -7.07 -11.81
C LEU A 177 1.55 -6.93 -10.39
N VAL A 178 2.59 -7.68 -10.07
CA VAL A 178 3.29 -7.61 -8.79
C VAL A 178 4.63 -6.94 -8.99
N LEU A 179 4.87 -5.84 -8.27
CA LEU A 179 6.06 -5.01 -8.38
C LEU A 179 6.90 -5.09 -7.11
N VAL A 180 8.21 -5.25 -7.27
CA VAL A 180 9.16 -5.21 -6.15
C VAL A 180 10.49 -4.62 -6.61
N GLY A 181 11.08 -3.73 -5.80
CA GLY A 181 12.39 -3.15 -6.08
C GLY A 181 13.54 -4.16 -5.86
N SER A 182 14.53 -4.16 -6.74
CA SER A 182 15.70 -5.06 -6.58
C SER A 182 16.54 -4.74 -5.34
N LYS A 183 16.45 -3.50 -4.84
CA LYS A 183 17.12 -3.03 -3.60
C LYS A 183 16.31 -3.23 -2.33
N GLU A 184 15.12 -3.81 -2.43
CA GLU A 184 14.34 -4.18 -1.25
C GLU A 184 14.95 -5.38 -0.51
N ARG A 185 14.57 -5.52 0.77
CA ARG A 185 14.99 -6.64 1.61
C ARG A 185 14.59 -7.99 0.96
N PRO A 186 15.38 -9.05 1.14
CA PRO A 186 15.08 -10.36 0.54
C PRO A 186 13.68 -10.90 0.84
N ILE A 187 13.13 -10.60 2.03
CA ILE A 187 11.78 -11.01 2.42
C ILE A 187 10.70 -10.40 1.52
N MET A 188 10.90 -9.19 0.99
CA MET A 188 9.96 -8.54 0.07
C MET A 188 9.93 -9.25 -1.29
N LYS A 189 11.10 -9.62 -1.81
CA LYS A 189 11.21 -10.42 -3.05
C LYS A 189 10.58 -11.80 -2.88
N LYS A 190 10.80 -12.46 -1.75
CA LYS A 190 10.13 -13.74 -1.42
C LYS A 190 8.61 -13.56 -1.32
N SER A 191 8.15 -12.45 -0.72
CA SER A 191 6.73 -12.12 -0.66
C SER A 191 6.12 -11.94 -2.05
N ALA A 192 6.78 -11.18 -2.93
CA ALA A 192 6.33 -10.99 -4.31
C ALA A 192 6.26 -12.33 -5.07
N THR A 193 7.26 -13.19 -4.92
CA THR A 193 7.24 -14.55 -5.50
C THR A 193 6.08 -15.39 -4.94
N LYS A 194 5.81 -15.34 -3.62
CA LYS A 194 4.67 -16.06 -3.00
C LYS A 194 3.33 -15.57 -3.57
N ILE A 195 3.18 -14.27 -3.80
CA ILE A 195 1.95 -13.68 -4.36
C ILE A 195 1.69 -14.21 -5.77
N VAL A 196 2.67 -14.16 -6.67
CA VAL A 196 2.46 -14.63 -8.06
C VAL A 196 2.25 -16.14 -8.16
N HIS A 197 2.75 -16.92 -7.22
CA HIS A 197 2.45 -18.36 -7.17
C HIS A 197 1.00 -18.65 -6.77
N LEU A 198 0.36 -17.75 -6.04
CA LEU A 198 -1.03 -17.91 -5.58
C LEU A 198 -2.06 -17.35 -6.57
N ILE A 199 -1.74 -16.27 -7.28
CA ILE A 199 -2.66 -15.61 -8.21
C ILE A 199 -2.44 -16.13 -9.64
N PRO A 200 -3.42 -16.83 -10.25
CA PRO A 200 -3.19 -17.53 -11.53
C PRO A 200 -2.82 -16.63 -12.72
N ASN A 201 -3.43 -15.43 -12.79
CA ASN A 201 -3.20 -14.47 -13.88
C ASN A 201 -2.33 -13.31 -13.37
N SER A 202 -1.08 -13.63 -12.98
CA SER A 202 -0.18 -12.65 -12.41
C SER A 202 1.20 -12.68 -13.05
N GLU A 203 1.84 -11.50 -13.07
CA GLU A 203 3.20 -11.28 -13.55
C GLU A 203 4.02 -10.60 -12.47
N LEU A 204 5.29 -10.98 -12.29
CA LEU A 204 6.24 -10.35 -11.39
C LEU A 204 7.24 -9.50 -12.17
N GLU A 205 7.32 -8.21 -11.84
CA GLU A 205 8.42 -7.34 -12.27
C GLU A 205 9.34 -7.00 -11.09
N VAL A 206 10.62 -7.35 -11.22
CA VAL A 206 11.67 -6.92 -10.29
C VAL A 206 12.35 -5.67 -10.86
N LEU A 207 12.03 -4.52 -10.29
CA LEU A 207 12.46 -3.21 -10.77
C LEU A 207 13.92 -2.94 -10.40
N GLN A 208 14.80 -2.91 -11.40
CA GLN A 208 16.24 -2.77 -11.16
C GLN A 208 16.60 -1.38 -10.62
N GLY A 209 17.32 -1.37 -9.50
CA GLY A 209 17.77 -0.14 -8.82
C GLY A 209 16.75 0.48 -7.87
N TYR A 210 15.50 0.01 -7.85
CA TYR A 210 14.40 0.58 -7.07
C TYR A 210 14.37 0.06 -5.63
N TYR A 211 13.94 0.93 -4.74
CA TYR A 211 13.70 0.65 -3.31
C TYR A 211 12.23 0.34 -3.06
N HIS A 212 11.85 0.20 -1.79
CA HIS A 212 10.49 -0.04 -1.34
C HIS A 212 9.57 1.14 -1.68
N GLY A 213 8.51 0.91 -2.45
CA GLY A 213 7.55 1.93 -2.87
C GLY A 213 8.09 2.96 -3.87
N ASP A 214 9.27 2.71 -4.43
CA ASP A 214 10.00 3.72 -5.20
C ASP A 214 9.29 4.09 -6.51
N ILE A 215 8.63 3.11 -7.15
CA ILE A 215 7.99 3.36 -8.44
C ILE A 215 6.79 4.29 -8.31
N SER A 216 5.87 4.04 -7.37
CA SER A 216 4.69 4.89 -7.17
C SER A 216 4.99 6.21 -6.47
N ILE A 217 6.13 6.35 -5.79
CA ILE A 217 6.43 7.60 -5.07
C ILE A 217 7.34 8.53 -5.87
N ASN A 218 8.30 7.95 -6.61
CA ASN A 218 9.38 8.72 -7.22
C ASN A 218 9.42 8.61 -8.76
N HIS A 219 8.72 7.64 -9.35
CA HIS A 219 8.77 7.33 -10.79
C HIS A 219 7.35 7.16 -11.37
N ALA A 220 6.51 8.17 -11.20
CA ALA A 220 5.10 8.14 -11.61
C ALA A 220 4.88 7.82 -13.09
N ASP A 221 5.76 8.32 -13.99
CA ASP A 221 5.67 7.99 -15.43
C ASP A 221 5.80 6.49 -15.65
N ASP A 222 6.76 5.84 -14.99
CA ASP A 222 6.97 4.39 -15.08
C ASP A 222 5.78 3.61 -14.49
N TYR A 223 5.19 4.11 -13.40
CA TYR A 223 3.99 3.50 -12.80
C TYR A 223 2.80 3.63 -13.74
N VAL A 224 2.56 4.82 -14.29
CA VAL A 224 1.46 5.13 -15.21
C VAL A 224 1.58 4.34 -16.51
N GLU A 225 2.77 4.15 -17.06
CA GLU A 225 2.99 3.28 -18.22
C GLU A 225 2.48 1.85 -17.96
N ARG A 226 2.78 1.30 -16.77
CA ARG A 226 2.30 -0.03 -16.36
C ARG A 226 0.79 -0.06 -16.16
N VAL A 227 0.21 0.98 -15.56
CA VAL A 227 -1.26 1.11 -15.46
C VAL A 227 -1.87 1.06 -16.84
N LYS A 228 -1.42 1.88 -17.79
CA LYS A 228 -1.96 1.96 -19.17
C LYS A 228 -1.76 0.65 -19.93
N ARG A 229 -0.63 -0.03 -19.78
CA ARG A 229 -0.37 -1.34 -20.38
C ARG A 229 -1.30 -2.43 -19.82
N LEU A 230 -1.60 -2.37 -18.54
CA LEU A 230 -2.39 -3.39 -17.86
C LEU A 230 -3.88 -3.29 -18.18
N VAL A 231 -4.41 -2.06 -18.34
CA VAL A 231 -5.84 -1.79 -18.56
C VAL A 231 -6.28 -1.85 -20.05
N ARG A 232 -5.33 -1.89 -20.96
CA ARG A 232 -5.54 -2.15 -22.40
C ARG A 232 -5.73 -3.64 -22.63
#